data_63d32cbd2b8859706c2b2d4fa0ab1ea7
#
_entry.id   63d32cbd2b8859706c2b2d4fa0ab1ea7
#
_cell.length_a   1.000
_cell.length_b   1.000
_cell.length_c   1.000
_cell.angle_alpha   90.00
_cell.angle_beta   90.00
_cell.angle_gamma   90.00
#
_symmetry.space_group_name_H-M   'P 1'
#
loop_
_entity.id
_entity.type
_entity.pdbx_description
1 polymer ?
#
loop_
_entity_poly.entity_id
_entity_poly.type
_entity_poly.pdbx_seq_one_letter_code
_entity_poly.pdbx_strand_id
1 'polypeptide(L)'
;MIGFVGIALIFVMVFGGYLAAGGKMGIILKSLPFEFTMIGGAAAGAFVISNDMASIKHTIKDVKKVFKGPKWKPEDYRDLLCLLFELIRQARQNAVALEEHIEAPDDSPIFQRYPNILADKEAIELICDTLRSASMNYDDPHQVEEVLEKRMEANLHHALHSSHALQSMADGLPALGIVAAVLGVIKTMGSIDQPPEILGKMIGGALVGTFLGVFLAYGLVGPFSAKVKSVTEEEAHFYQLIREVLVANLYNHSVNICIEVGRQNTPGSHRPSFTDLEEALKEIKKAAA
;
A
#
# COMPACT_ATOMS: atom_id res chain seq x y z
N MET A 1 -9.61 -8.19 7.89
CA MET A 1 -10.51 -8.29 9.06
C MET A 1 -10.10 -7.35 10.21
N ILE A 2 -8.82 -7.23 10.54
CA ILE A 2 -8.33 -6.37 11.64
C ILE A 2 -8.73 -4.90 11.48
N GLY A 3 -8.73 -4.34 10.26
CA GLY A 3 -9.15 -2.95 10.01
C GLY A 3 -10.59 -2.66 10.44
N PHE A 4 -11.53 -3.56 10.18
CA PHE A 4 -12.92 -3.39 10.64
C PHE A 4 -13.05 -3.44 12.16
N VAL A 5 -12.29 -4.33 12.82
CA VAL A 5 -12.25 -4.42 14.28
C VAL A 5 -11.72 -3.12 14.88
N GLY A 6 -10.65 -2.54 14.30
CA GLY A 6 -10.10 -1.26 14.73
C GLY A 6 -11.10 -0.12 14.61
N ILE A 7 -11.79 -0.01 13.47
CA ILE A 7 -12.84 1.00 13.25
C ILE A 7 -13.95 0.83 14.30
N ALA A 8 -14.48 -0.38 14.45
CA ALA A 8 -15.53 -0.67 15.43
C ALA A 8 -15.09 -0.29 16.86
N LEU A 9 -13.85 -0.62 17.23
CA LEU A 9 -13.30 -0.30 18.54
C LEU A 9 -13.25 1.23 18.77
N ILE A 10 -12.79 2.00 17.79
CA ILE A 10 -12.75 3.47 17.88
C ILE A 10 -14.16 4.03 18.12
N PHE A 11 -15.15 3.60 17.34
CA PHE A 11 -16.53 4.06 17.50
C PHE A 11 -17.12 3.66 18.84
N VAL A 12 -16.96 2.41 19.27
CA VAL A 12 -17.47 1.90 20.55
C VAL A 12 -16.82 2.64 21.71
N MET A 13 -15.51 2.85 21.70
CA MET A 13 -14.82 3.49 22.81
C MET A 13 -15.13 4.99 22.89
N VAL A 14 -15.16 5.71 21.77
CA VAL A 14 -15.46 7.15 21.79
C VAL A 14 -16.92 7.41 22.12
N PHE A 15 -17.85 6.82 21.38
CA PHE A 15 -19.27 7.10 21.59
C PHE A 15 -19.87 6.33 22.76
N GLY A 16 -19.42 5.10 23.01
CA GLY A 16 -19.79 4.32 24.18
C GLY A 16 -19.30 4.95 25.47
N GLY A 17 -18.04 5.43 25.51
CA GLY A 17 -17.50 6.19 26.64
C GLY A 17 -18.27 7.48 26.89
N TYR A 18 -18.62 8.23 25.83
CA TYR A 18 -19.44 9.45 25.93
C TYR A 18 -20.83 9.15 26.51
N LEU A 19 -21.49 8.10 26.07
CA LEU A 19 -22.79 7.67 26.61
C LEU A 19 -22.70 7.22 28.07
N ALA A 20 -21.67 6.45 28.42
CA ALA A 20 -21.41 5.98 29.78
C ALA A 20 -21.18 7.16 30.75
N ALA A 21 -20.58 8.25 30.26
CA ALA A 21 -20.43 9.51 31.02
C ALA A 21 -21.70 10.34 31.09
N GLY A 22 -22.85 9.85 30.61
CA GLY A 22 -24.13 10.58 30.63
C GLY A 22 -24.31 11.56 29.46
N GLY A 23 -23.49 11.47 28.43
CA GLY A 23 -23.54 12.33 27.26
C GLY A 23 -24.82 12.15 26.43
N LYS A 24 -25.34 13.25 25.88
CA LYS A 24 -26.57 13.26 25.07
C LYS A 24 -26.25 13.23 23.60
N MET A 25 -26.37 12.06 22.96
CA MET A 25 -26.11 11.85 21.52
C MET A 25 -26.98 12.72 20.59
N GLY A 26 -28.13 13.19 21.07
CA GLY A 26 -29.08 13.94 20.24
C GLY A 26 -28.51 15.24 19.63
N ILE A 27 -27.59 15.92 20.31
CA ILE A 27 -26.91 17.11 19.78
C ILE A 27 -25.95 16.70 18.66
N ILE A 28 -25.13 15.67 18.90
CA ILE A 28 -24.17 15.17 17.94
C ILE A 28 -24.90 14.71 16.67
N LEU A 29 -25.91 13.83 16.81
CA LEU A 29 -26.63 13.25 15.67
C LEU A 29 -27.35 14.30 14.80
N LYS A 30 -27.87 15.38 15.43
CA LYS A 30 -28.53 16.47 14.69
C LYS A 30 -27.55 17.36 13.94
N SER A 31 -26.37 17.60 14.47
CA SER A 31 -25.33 18.44 13.85
C SER A 31 -24.51 17.68 12.80
N LEU A 32 -24.33 16.37 12.98
CA LEU A 32 -23.44 15.52 12.19
C LEU A 32 -23.62 15.64 10.68
N PRO A 33 -24.83 15.65 10.07
CA PRO A 33 -25.00 15.79 8.64
C PRO A 33 -24.45 17.10 8.09
N PHE A 34 -24.65 18.20 8.80
CA PHE A 34 -24.19 19.52 8.37
C PHE A 34 -22.68 19.66 8.53
N GLU A 35 -22.16 19.24 9.69
CA GLU A 35 -20.72 19.26 9.96
C GLU A 35 -19.95 18.34 9.00
N PHE A 36 -20.49 17.15 8.72
CA PHE A 36 -19.89 16.24 7.75
C PHE A 36 -19.87 16.82 6.34
N THR A 37 -20.93 17.56 5.94
CA THR A 37 -20.96 18.22 4.64
C THR A 37 -19.93 19.35 4.58
N MET A 38 -19.81 20.18 5.61
CA MET A 38 -18.84 21.26 5.65
C MET A 38 -17.40 20.75 5.67
N ILE A 39 -17.08 19.87 6.62
CA ILE A 39 -15.72 19.38 6.84
C ILE A 39 -15.32 18.37 5.75
N GLY A 40 -16.16 17.35 5.51
CA GLY A 40 -15.89 16.32 4.52
C GLY A 40 -15.89 16.86 3.09
N GLY A 41 -16.84 17.75 2.77
CA GLY A 41 -16.91 18.41 1.48
C GLY A 41 -15.70 19.32 1.21
N ALA A 42 -15.29 20.12 2.21
CA ALA A 42 -14.09 20.95 2.09
C ALA A 42 -12.81 20.11 1.99
N ALA A 43 -12.70 19.04 2.78
CA ALA A 43 -11.57 18.11 2.69
C ALA A 43 -11.50 17.40 1.31
N ALA A 44 -12.64 16.96 0.79
CA ALA A 44 -12.72 16.38 -0.55
C ALA A 44 -12.35 17.41 -1.64
N GLY A 45 -12.81 18.66 -1.51
CA GLY A 45 -12.42 19.75 -2.41
C GLY A 45 -10.92 20.03 -2.38
N ALA A 46 -10.33 20.13 -1.20
CA ALA A 46 -8.89 20.30 -1.02
C ALA A 46 -8.10 19.11 -1.61
N PHE A 47 -8.57 17.90 -1.39
CA PHE A 47 -7.97 16.69 -1.96
C PHE A 47 -7.97 16.69 -3.49
N VAL A 48 -9.07 17.12 -4.12
CA VAL A 48 -9.17 17.22 -5.59
C VAL A 48 -8.27 18.32 -6.14
N ILE A 49 -8.13 19.45 -5.44
CA ILE A 49 -7.23 20.54 -5.85
C ILE A 49 -5.75 20.11 -5.79
N SER A 50 -5.40 19.33 -4.77
CA SER A 50 -4.01 18.93 -4.49
C SER A 50 -3.51 17.74 -5.32
N ASN A 51 -4.41 17.00 -5.99
CA ASN A 51 -4.08 15.75 -6.68
C ASN A 51 -4.63 15.74 -8.11
N ASP A 52 -3.91 15.09 -9.01
CA ASP A 52 -4.40 14.81 -10.36
C ASP A 52 -5.42 13.65 -10.36
N MET A 53 -6.16 13.50 -11.46
CA MET A 53 -7.23 12.51 -11.58
C MET A 53 -6.72 11.05 -11.49
N ALA A 54 -5.48 10.80 -11.92
CA ALA A 54 -4.87 9.47 -11.83
C ALA A 54 -4.59 9.13 -10.36
N SER A 55 -3.96 10.04 -9.63
CA SER A 55 -3.66 9.91 -8.20
C SER A 55 -4.92 9.74 -7.35
N ILE A 56 -5.99 10.46 -7.67
CA ILE A 56 -7.29 10.30 -6.99
C ILE A 56 -7.83 8.88 -7.16
N LYS A 57 -7.83 8.37 -8.40
CA LYS A 57 -8.29 7.00 -8.68
C LYS A 57 -7.42 5.94 -7.99
N HIS A 58 -6.10 6.14 -8.00
CA HIS A 58 -5.15 5.25 -7.31
C HIS A 58 -5.39 5.25 -5.80
N THR A 59 -5.54 6.43 -5.19
CA THR A 59 -5.80 6.55 -3.75
C THR A 59 -7.08 5.84 -3.34
N ILE A 60 -8.19 6.02 -4.11
CA ILE A 60 -9.46 5.31 -3.83
C ILE A 60 -9.30 3.80 -3.93
N LYS A 61 -8.50 3.31 -4.89
CA LYS A 61 -8.19 1.88 -5.03
C LYS A 61 -7.35 1.37 -3.85
N ASP A 62 -6.35 2.15 -3.44
CA ASP A 62 -5.42 1.77 -2.39
C ASP A 62 -6.03 1.78 -0.98
N VAL A 63 -7.07 2.59 -0.74
CA VAL A 63 -7.85 2.51 0.52
C VAL A 63 -8.39 1.09 0.76
N LYS A 64 -8.64 0.30 -0.29
CA LYS A 64 -9.04 -1.10 -0.15
C LYS A 64 -7.96 -1.97 0.51
N LYS A 65 -6.67 -1.58 0.41
CA LYS A 65 -5.55 -2.27 1.05
C LYS A 65 -5.68 -2.28 2.59
N VAL A 66 -6.34 -1.28 3.17
CA VAL A 66 -6.63 -1.22 4.61
C VAL A 66 -7.36 -2.47 5.10
N PHE A 67 -8.22 -3.02 4.26
CA PHE A 67 -9.07 -4.17 4.59
C PHE A 67 -8.53 -5.49 4.06
N LYS A 68 -7.87 -5.48 2.90
CA LYS A 68 -7.37 -6.69 2.24
C LYS A 68 -5.97 -7.10 2.71
N GLY A 69 -5.15 -6.13 3.12
CA GLY A 69 -3.73 -6.35 3.39
C GLY A 69 -2.88 -6.44 2.13
N PRO A 70 -1.60 -6.89 2.24
CA PRO A 70 -0.67 -7.00 1.13
C PRO A 70 -1.12 -8.03 0.09
N LYS A 71 -0.71 -7.81 -1.15
CA LYS A 71 -0.99 -8.69 -2.28
C LYS A 71 -0.26 -10.02 -2.16
N TRP A 72 1.03 -9.97 -1.80
CA TRP A 72 1.93 -11.11 -1.82
C TRP A 72 1.84 -11.93 -0.54
N LYS A 73 1.74 -13.24 -0.69
CA LYS A 73 1.66 -14.22 0.39
C LYS A 73 2.98 -14.99 0.52
N PRO A 74 3.23 -15.72 1.62
CA PRO A 74 4.43 -16.55 1.77
C PRO A 74 4.68 -17.51 0.61
N GLU A 75 3.60 -18.06 0.04
CA GLU A 75 3.66 -18.97 -1.11
C GLU A 75 4.19 -18.26 -2.36
N ASP A 76 3.78 -17.01 -2.59
CA ASP A 76 4.21 -16.23 -3.76
C ASP A 76 5.71 -15.91 -3.69
N TYR A 77 6.28 -15.71 -2.49
CA TYR A 77 7.72 -15.51 -2.31
C TYR A 77 8.52 -16.79 -2.63
N ARG A 78 8.02 -17.95 -2.21
CA ARG A 78 8.63 -19.24 -2.57
C ARG A 78 8.56 -19.44 -4.10
N ASP A 79 7.41 -19.20 -4.69
CA ASP A 79 7.17 -19.36 -6.12
C ASP A 79 8.04 -18.42 -6.94
N LEU A 80 8.26 -17.18 -6.46
CA LEU A 80 9.20 -16.25 -7.08
C LEU A 80 10.63 -16.78 -7.08
N LEU A 81 11.09 -17.31 -5.94
CA LEU A 81 12.45 -17.90 -5.88
C LEU A 81 12.59 -19.10 -6.80
N CYS A 82 11.54 -19.91 -6.94
CA CYS A 82 11.50 -21.02 -7.87
C CYS A 82 11.54 -20.56 -9.35
N LEU A 83 10.73 -19.55 -9.69
CA LEU A 83 10.72 -18.94 -11.02
C LEU A 83 12.10 -18.38 -11.38
N LEU A 84 12.70 -17.58 -10.51
CA LEU A 84 14.02 -16.99 -10.74
C LEU A 84 15.10 -18.05 -10.84
N PHE A 85 15.01 -19.13 -10.06
CA PHE A 85 15.92 -20.27 -10.20
C PHE A 85 15.88 -20.87 -11.61
N GLU A 86 14.68 -21.10 -12.13
CA GLU A 86 14.51 -21.69 -13.48
C GLU A 86 15.04 -20.76 -14.57
N LEU A 87 14.68 -19.49 -14.51
CA LEU A 87 15.12 -18.50 -15.50
C LEU A 87 16.65 -18.31 -15.49
N ILE A 88 17.27 -18.18 -14.30
CA ILE A 88 18.73 -18.04 -14.19
C ILE A 88 19.43 -19.33 -14.67
N ARG A 89 18.89 -20.50 -14.35
CA ARG A 89 19.44 -21.78 -14.83
C ARG A 89 19.35 -21.87 -16.35
N GLN A 90 18.20 -21.49 -16.92
CA GLN A 90 17.99 -21.47 -18.37
C GLN A 90 18.97 -20.50 -19.07
N ALA A 91 19.12 -19.28 -18.51
CA ALA A 91 20.06 -18.29 -19.01
C ALA A 91 21.50 -18.82 -19.13
N ARG A 92 21.93 -19.62 -18.15
CA ARG A 92 23.28 -20.20 -18.12
C ARG A 92 23.47 -21.42 -18.99
N GLN A 93 22.42 -22.17 -19.29
CA GLN A 93 22.46 -23.35 -20.12
C GLN A 93 22.29 -23.00 -21.59
N ASN A 94 21.35 -22.14 -21.90
CA ASN A 94 21.04 -21.75 -23.28
C ASN A 94 20.41 -20.35 -23.28
N ALA A 95 21.20 -19.33 -23.54
CA ALA A 95 20.75 -17.94 -23.59
C ALA A 95 19.67 -17.71 -24.67
N VAL A 96 19.75 -18.38 -25.81
CA VAL A 96 18.76 -18.26 -26.89
C VAL A 96 17.39 -18.79 -26.46
N ALA A 97 17.36 -19.91 -25.74
CA ALA A 97 16.10 -20.45 -25.23
C ALA A 97 15.49 -19.55 -24.14
N LEU A 98 16.32 -18.83 -23.39
CA LEU A 98 15.80 -17.81 -22.43
C LEU A 98 15.06 -16.67 -23.16
N GLU A 99 15.59 -16.22 -24.32
CA GLU A 99 14.96 -15.12 -25.08
C GLU A 99 13.51 -15.45 -25.45
N GLU A 100 13.20 -16.69 -25.84
CA GLU A 100 11.81 -17.11 -26.13
C GLU A 100 10.89 -16.93 -24.92
N HIS A 101 11.39 -17.18 -23.70
CA HIS A 101 10.60 -17.03 -22.47
C HIS A 101 10.41 -15.58 -22.06
N ILE A 102 11.41 -14.71 -22.21
CA ILE A 102 11.33 -13.31 -21.78
C ILE A 102 10.65 -12.39 -22.80
N GLU A 103 10.62 -12.78 -24.10
CA GLU A 103 9.90 -12.02 -25.13
C GLU A 103 8.39 -12.33 -25.14
N ALA A 104 7.99 -13.54 -24.78
CA ALA A 104 6.60 -13.96 -24.70
C ALA A 104 6.29 -14.64 -23.34
N PRO A 105 6.32 -13.91 -22.21
CA PRO A 105 6.13 -14.50 -20.89
C PRO A 105 4.76 -15.16 -20.71
N ASP A 106 3.71 -14.65 -21.34
CA ASP A 106 2.37 -15.24 -21.30
C ASP A 106 2.30 -16.62 -21.95
N ASP A 107 3.11 -16.87 -22.98
CA ASP A 107 3.17 -18.15 -23.68
C ASP A 107 4.24 -19.08 -23.10
N SER A 108 5.06 -18.60 -22.18
CA SER A 108 6.16 -19.34 -21.58
C SER A 108 5.68 -20.40 -20.60
N PRO A 109 6.02 -21.69 -20.78
CA PRO A 109 5.69 -22.76 -19.84
C PRO A 109 6.35 -22.58 -18.46
N ILE A 110 7.41 -21.77 -18.36
CA ILE A 110 8.06 -21.44 -17.09
C ILE A 110 7.17 -20.46 -16.31
N PHE A 111 6.79 -19.32 -16.91
CA PHE A 111 5.98 -18.32 -16.27
C PHE A 111 4.55 -18.81 -15.96
N GLN A 112 3.95 -19.62 -16.84
CA GLN A 112 2.59 -20.16 -16.66
C GLN A 112 2.43 -21.03 -15.39
N ARG A 113 3.52 -21.58 -14.87
CA ARG A 113 3.50 -22.30 -13.58
C ARG A 113 3.27 -21.39 -12.37
N TYR A 114 3.50 -20.08 -12.53
CA TYR A 114 3.42 -19.09 -11.48
C TYR A 114 2.39 -17.99 -11.81
N PRO A 115 1.10 -18.32 -11.89
CA PRO A 115 0.06 -17.44 -12.42
C PRO A 115 -0.11 -16.14 -11.65
N ASN A 116 0.14 -16.13 -10.33
CA ASN A 116 0.06 -14.92 -9.52
C ASN A 116 1.15 -13.91 -9.90
N ILE A 117 2.35 -14.39 -10.22
CA ILE A 117 3.48 -13.56 -10.65
C ILE A 117 3.27 -13.11 -12.09
N LEU A 118 2.84 -14.02 -12.97
CA LEU A 118 2.54 -13.72 -14.38
C LEU A 118 1.45 -12.65 -14.53
N ALA A 119 0.47 -12.62 -13.63
CA ALA A 119 -0.57 -11.59 -13.62
C ALA A 119 -0.09 -10.20 -13.16
N ASP A 120 1.13 -10.09 -12.62
CA ASP A 120 1.72 -8.83 -12.18
C ASP A 120 2.68 -8.28 -13.23
N LYS A 121 2.22 -7.26 -13.98
CA LYS A 121 3.01 -6.65 -15.05
C LYS A 121 4.35 -6.08 -14.57
N GLU A 122 4.37 -5.47 -13.38
CA GLU A 122 5.58 -4.84 -12.84
C GLU A 122 6.66 -5.89 -12.52
N ALA A 123 6.26 -7.03 -11.93
CA ALA A 123 7.18 -8.14 -11.67
C ALA A 123 7.72 -8.74 -12.98
N ILE A 124 6.86 -8.96 -13.97
CA ILE A 124 7.25 -9.52 -15.27
C ILE A 124 8.18 -8.57 -16.01
N GLU A 125 7.83 -7.29 -16.12
CA GLU A 125 8.68 -6.29 -16.76
C GLU A 125 10.04 -6.18 -16.07
N LEU A 126 10.07 -6.18 -14.73
CA LEU A 126 11.32 -6.12 -13.98
C LEU A 126 12.21 -7.33 -14.25
N ILE A 127 11.65 -8.54 -14.25
CA ILE A 127 12.38 -9.79 -14.53
C ILE A 127 12.87 -9.81 -15.98
N CYS A 128 11.97 -9.61 -16.94
CA CYS A 128 12.29 -9.73 -18.35
C CYS A 128 13.27 -8.65 -18.82
N ASP A 129 13.06 -7.38 -18.43
CA ASP A 129 13.96 -6.29 -18.82
C ASP A 129 15.36 -6.46 -18.23
N THR A 130 15.46 -6.93 -16.97
CA THR A 130 16.76 -7.17 -16.35
C THR A 130 17.50 -8.33 -17.04
N LEU A 131 16.80 -9.43 -17.34
CA LEU A 131 17.40 -10.56 -18.03
C LEU A 131 17.77 -10.21 -19.47
N ARG A 132 16.95 -9.43 -20.17
CA ARG A 132 17.26 -8.92 -21.53
C ARG A 132 18.49 -8.02 -21.50
N SER A 133 18.56 -7.10 -20.53
CA SER A 133 19.73 -6.25 -20.35
C SER A 133 21.00 -7.07 -20.10
N ALA A 134 20.92 -8.11 -19.28
CA ALA A 134 22.04 -9.01 -19.02
C ALA A 134 22.50 -9.78 -20.27
N SER A 135 21.58 -10.16 -21.20
CA SER A 135 21.91 -10.85 -22.45
C SER A 135 22.56 -9.94 -23.50
N MET A 136 22.32 -8.63 -23.42
CA MET A 136 22.87 -7.63 -24.34
C MET A 136 24.33 -7.19 -24.02
N ASN A 137 25.06 -7.92 -23.17
CA ASN A 137 26.42 -7.59 -22.72
C ASN A 137 26.56 -6.22 -22.07
N TYR A 138 25.81 -5.96 -21.04
CA TYR A 138 26.18 -4.92 -20.10
C TYR A 138 27.43 -5.38 -19.33
N ASP A 139 28.58 -4.88 -19.74
CA ASP A 139 29.91 -5.32 -19.23
C ASP A 139 30.13 -4.97 -17.75
N ASP A 140 29.31 -4.09 -17.18
CA ASP A 140 29.43 -3.64 -15.80
C ASP A 140 28.15 -3.92 -14.98
N PRO A 141 28.17 -4.94 -14.10
CA PRO A 141 27.06 -5.24 -13.20
C PRO A 141 26.62 -4.07 -12.32
N HIS A 142 27.56 -3.19 -11.94
CA HIS A 142 27.26 -2.02 -11.12
C HIS A 142 26.34 -1.02 -11.80
N GLN A 143 26.49 -0.83 -13.12
CA GLN A 143 25.61 0.09 -13.85
C GLN A 143 24.18 -0.45 -13.90
N VAL A 144 24.00 -1.74 -14.10
CA VAL A 144 22.67 -2.37 -14.09
C VAL A 144 22.06 -2.30 -12.70
N GLU A 145 22.84 -2.57 -11.66
CA GLU A 145 22.42 -2.46 -10.26
C GLU A 145 21.94 -1.04 -9.94
N GLU A 146 22.68 0.00 -10.31
CA GLU A 146 22.32 1.40 -10.08
C GLU A 146 21.02 1.77 -10.81
N VAL A 147 20.83 1.30 -12.05
CA VAL A 147 19.59 1.54 -12.82
C VAL A 147 18.41 0.86 -12.15
N LEU A 148 18.56 -0.38 -11.70
CA LEU A 148 17.51 -1.10 -10.98
C LEU A 148 17.16 -0.45 -9.65
N GLU A 149 18.15 0.02 -8.90
CA GLU A 149 17.93 0.73 -7.63
C GLU A 149 17.12 2.00 -7.84
N LYS A 150 17.50 2.83 -8.80
CA LYS A 150 16.76 4.05 -9.15
C LYS A 150 15.34 3.75 -9.63
N ARG A 151 15.14 2.65 -10.41
CA ARG A 151 13.81 2.20 -10.83
C ARG A 151 12.97 1.81 -9.60
N MET A 152 13.54 1.05 -8.67
CA MET A 152 12.83 0.63 -7.44
C MET A 152 12.45 1.83 -6.56
N GLU A 153 13.38 2.78 -6.38
CA GLU A 153 13.13 4.01 -5.61
C GLU A 153 12.01 4.85 -6.26
N ALA A 154 12.06 5.05 -7.57
CA ALA A 154 11.04 5.79 -8.30
C ALA A 154 9.66 5.11 -8.20
N ASN A 155 9.59 3.79 -8.36
CA ASN A 155 8.35 3.02 -8.26
C ASN A 155 7.77 3.07 -6.86
N LEU A 156 8.60 2.91 -5.82
CA LEU A 156 8.16 3.02 -4.42
C LEU A 156 7.65 4.43 -4.11
N HIS A 157 8.38 5.47 -4.53
CA HIS A 157 7.95 6.85 -4.35
C HIS A 157 6.59 7.12 -5.01
N HIS A 158 6.39 6.63 -6.23
CA HIS A 158 5.11 6.73 -6.93
C HIS A 158 3.99 5.95 -6.21
N ALA A 159 4.27 4.73 -5.76
CA ALA A 159 3.30 3.91 -5.05
C ALA A 159 2.89 4.51 -3.68
N LEU A 160 3.80 5.21 -3.00
CA LEU A 160 3.54 5.90 -1.73
C LEU A 160 2.72 7.18 -1.89
N HIS A 161 2.52 7.69 -3.10
CA HIS A 161 1.77 8.93 -3.34
C HIS A 161 0.35 8.87 -2.75
N SER A 162 -0.33 7.72 -2.85
CA SER A 162 -1.67 7.52 -2.27
C SER A 162 -1.68 7.70 -0.74
N SER A 163 -0.67 7.21 -0.05
CA SER A 163 -0.57 7.37 1.41
C SER A 163 -0.27 8.82 1.79
N HIS A 164 0.60 9.50 1.05
CA HIS A 164 0.89 10.92 1.28
C HIS A 164 -0.33 11.81 1.04
N ALA A 165 -1.11 11.54 -0.01
CA ALA A 165 -2.34 12.25 -0.29
C ALA A 165 -3.39 12.08 0.82
N LEU A 166 -3.55 10.86 1.36
CA LEU A 166 -4.41 10.59 2.51
C LEU A 166 -3.89 11.27 3.78
N GLN A 167 -2.57 11.31 3.99
CA GLN A 167 -1.97 11.98 5.15
C GLN A 167 -2.21 13.49 5.10
N SER A 168 -2.00 14.11 3.95
CA SER A 168 -2.27 15.55 3.74
C SER A 168 -3.74 15.88 4.01
N MET A 169 -4.66 15.00 3.59
CA MET A 169 -6.08 15.14 3.91
C MET A 169 -6.34 15.04 5.41
N ALA A 170 -5.73 14.04 6.09
CA ALA A 170 -5.85 13.86 7.54
C ALA A 170 -5.37 15.10 8.31
N ASP A 171 -4.23 15.66 7.89
CA ASP A 171 -3.62 16.83 8.53
C ASP A 171 -4.49 18.11 8.38
N GLY A 172 -5.26 18.21 7.30
CA GLY A 172 -6.18 19.33 7.04
C GLY A 172 -7.50 19.23 7.81
N LEU A 173 -7.98 18.04 8.13
CA LEU A 173 -9.30 17.84 8.75
C LEU A 173 -9.51 18.58 10.08
N PRO A 174 -8.54 18.64 11.03
CA PRO A 174 -8.70 19.39 12.28
C PRO A 174 -8.91 20.88 12.05
N ALA A 175 -8.16 21.49 11.11
CA ALA A 175 -8.30 22.89 10.75
C ALA A 175 -9.68 23.18 10.13
N LEU A 176 -10.16 22.29 9.26
CA LEU A 176 -11.51 22.38 8.70
C LEU A 176 -12.60 22.24 9.78
N GLY A 177 -12.35 21.40 10.79
CA GLY A 177 -13.21 21.31 11.97
C GLY A 177 -13.30 22.61 12.76
N ILE A 178 -12.19 23.34 12.88
CA ILE A 178 -12.18 24.68 13.50
C ILE A 178 -12.99 25.67 12.66
N VAL A 179 -12.83 25.65 11.33
CA VAL A 179 -13.62 26.51 10.42
C VAL A 179 -15.11 26.26 10.62
N ALA A 180 -15.54 25.01 10.63
CA ALA A 180 -16.93 24.63 10.84
C ALA A 180 -17.45 25.11 12.22
N ALA A 181 -16.66 24.94 13.28
CA ALA A 181 -17.00 25.41 14.62
C ALA A 181 -17.17 26.96 14.68
N VAL A 182 -16.26 27.70 14.04
CA VAL A 182 -16.35 29.17 13.96
C VAL A 182 -17.63 29.61 13.24
N LEU A 183 -17.96 28.97 12.11
CA LEU A 183 -19.23 29.25 11.41
C LEU A 183 -20.45 28.94 12.29
N GLY A 184 -20.40 27.85 13.06
CA GLY A 184 -21.44 27.52 14.06
C GLY A 184 -21.59 28.57 15.15
N VAL A 185 -20.48 29.12 15.66
CA VAL A 185 -20.49 30.23 16.65
C VAL A 185 -21.06 31.49 16.02
N ILE A 186 -20.66 31.88 14.82
CA ILE A 186 -21.22 33.04 14.10
C ILE A 186 -22.73 32.90 13.95
N LYS A 187 -23.23 31.74 13.56
CA LYS A 187 -24.66 31.45 13.50
C LYS A 187 -25.34 31.60 14.85
N THR A 188 -24.72 31.14 15.94
CA THR A 188 -25.26 31.27 17.31
C THR A 188 -25.33 32.73 17.75
N MET A 189 -24.29 33.51 17.44
CA MET A 189 -24.29 34.95 17.76
C MET A 189 -25.40 35.73 17.03
N GLY A 190 -25.73 35.31 15.80
CA GLY A 190 -26.89 35.84 15.07
C GLY A 190 -28.27 35.49 15.69
N SER A 191 -28.29 34.64 16.71
CA SER A 191 -29.49 34.17 17.38
C SER A 191 -29.47 34.52 18.90
N ILE A 192 -28.74 35.57 19.28
CA ILE A 192 -28.48 35.91 20.70
C ILE A 192 -29.75 36.21 21.49
N ASP A 193 -30.82 36.59 20.80
CA ASP A 193 -32.13 36.88 21.40
C ASP A 193 -32.93 35.62 21.81
N GLN A 194 -32.42 34.43 21.45
CA GLN A 194 -33.09 33.18 21.76
C GLN A 194 -32.88 32.76 23.23
N PRO A 195 -33.79 31.95 23.79
CA PRO A 195 -33.63 31.42 25.13
C PRO A 195 -32.31 30.70 25.36
N PRO A 196 -31.71 30.75 26.58
CA PRO A 196 -30.42 30.12 26.90
C PRO A 196 -30.32 28.64 26.55
N GLU A 197 -31.43 27.89 26.63
CA GLU A 197 -31.46 26.47 26.23
C GLU A 197 -31.23 26.25 24.72
N ILE A 198 -31.73 27.16 23.89
CA ILE A 198 -31.55 27.12 22.44
C ILE A 198 -30.10 27.48 22.12
N LEU A 199 -29.59 28.56 22.72
CA LEU A 199 -28.20 28.97 22.56
C LEU A 199 -27.23 27.88 23.00
N GLY A 200 -27.48 27.21 24.13
CA GLY A 200 -26.67 26.07 24.59
C GLY A 200 -26.65 24.90 23.59
N LYS A 201 -27.78 24.59 22.96
CA LYS A 201 -27.84 23.57 21.90
C LYS A 201 -27.07 23.98 20.65
N MET A 202 -27.13 25.27 20.26
CA MET A 202 -26.41 25.78 19.09
C MET A 202 -24.91 25.79 19.34
N ILE A 203 -24.43 26.22 20.51
CA ILE A 203 -23.01 26.16 20.91
C ILE A 203 -22.54 24.71 20.93
N GLY A 204 -23.31 23.81 21.56
CA GLY A 204 -22.99 22.37 21.56
C GLY A 204 -22.89 21.80 20.16
N GLY A 205 -23.77 22.22 19.25
CA GLY A 205 -23.72 21.85 17.82
C GLY A 205 -22.43 22.33 17.13
N ALA A 206 -22.05 23.59 17.36
CA ALA A 206 -20.81 24.14 16.78
C ALA A 206 -19.54 23.39 17.23
N LEU A 207 -19.50 22.94 18.48
CA LEU A 207 -18.37 22.14 19.00
C LEU A 207 -18.25 20.75 18.36
N VAL A 208 -19.36 20.21 17.80
CA VAL A 208 -19.35 18.94 17.09
C VAL A 208 -18.45 19.03 15.85
N GLY A 209 -18.35 20.20 15.21
CA GLY A 209 -17.45 20.41 14.06
C GLY A 209 -15.99 20.15 14.43
N THR A 210 -15.49 20.77 15.50
CA THR A 210 -14.12 20.54 15.96
C THR A 210 -13.90 19.07 16.34
N PHE A 211 -14.83 18.49 17.09
CA PHE A 211 -14.78 17.06 17.43
C PHE A 211 -14.70 16.19 16.18
N LEU A 212 -15.57 16.42 15.20
CA LEU A 212 -15.64 15.60 13.99
C LEU A 212 -14.36 15.73 13.16
N GLY A 213 -13.81 16.94 13.00
CA GLY A 213 -12.55 17.16 12.28
C GLY A 213 -11.40 16.36 12.88
N VAL A 214 -11.21 16.44 14.19
CA VAL A 214 -10.18 15.70 14.94
C VAL A 214 -10.44 14.18 14.89
N PHE A 215 -11.69 13.78 15.07
CA PHE A 215 -12.08 12.36 15.04
C PHE A 215 -11.83 11.72 13.68
N LEU A 216 -12.19 12.38 12.59
CA LEU A 216 -11.92 11.89 11.23
C LEU A 216 -10.43 11.83 10.93
N ALA A 217 -9.66 12.85 11.34
CA ALA A 217 -8.23 12.92 11.13
C ALA A 217 -7.48 11.74 11.78
N TYR A 218 -7.61 11.65 13.10
CA TYR A 218 -6.79 10.71 13.90
C TYR A 218 -7.47 9.37 14.14
N GLY A 219 -8.79 9.31 14.04
CA GLY A 219 -9.53 8.05 14.19
C GLY A 219 -9.66 7.24 12.92
N LEU A 220 -9.66 7.87 11.74
CA LEU A 220 -9.93 7.18 10.48
C LEU A 220 -8.87 7.45 9.40
N VAL A 221 -8.78 8.69 8.89
CA VAL A 221 -7.99 8.99 7.69
C VAL A 221 -6.48 8.80 7.93
N GLY A 222 -5.96 9.26 9.06
CA GLY A 222 -4.55 9.06 9.43
C GLY A 222 -4.17 7.57 9.57
N PRO A 223 -4.90 6.77 10.36
CA PRO A 223 -4.71 5.32 10.39
C PRO A 223 -4.83 4.63 9.04
N PHE A 224 -5.72 5.10 8.15
CA PHE A 224 -5.83 4.57 6.79
C PHE A 224 -4.58 4.89 5.98
N SER A 225 -4.10 6.15 6.03
CA SER A 225 -2.84 6.55 5.41
C SER A 225 -1.69 5.66 5.87
N ALA A 226 -1.51 5.51 7.18
CA ALA A 226 -0.46 4.69 7.77
C ALA A 226 -0.54 3.22 7.32
N LYS A 227 -1.76 2.65 7.26
CA LYS A 227 -1.96 1.26 6.81
C LYS A 227 -1.68 1.10 5.32
N VAL A 228 -2.13 2.04 4.46
CA VAL A 228 -1.82 2.03 3.03
C VAL A 228 -0.30 2.09 2.82
N LYS A 229 0.39 2.99 3.53
CA LYS A 229 1.85 3.08 3.51
C LYS A 229 2.51 1.75 3.85
N SER A 230 2.17 1.18 5.02
CA SER A 230 2.74 -0.08 5.50
C SER A 230 2.55 -1.23 4.51
N VAL A 231 1.35 -1.36 3.91
CA VAL A 231 1.07 -2.42 2.92
C VAL A 231 1.85 -2.18 1.63
N THR A 232 1.95 -0.92 1.18
CA THR A 232 2.70 -0.58 -0.04
C THR A 232 4.20 -0.85 0.13
N GLU A 233 4.79 -0.51 1.29
CA GLU A 233 6.17 -0.83 1.62
C GLU A 233 6.42 -2.34 1.69
N GLU A 234 5.47 -3.10 2.27
CA GLU A 234 5.53 -4.56 2.32
C GLU A 234 5.47 -5.19 0.92
N GLU A 235 4.58 -4.69 0.05
CA GLU A 235 4.50 -5.13 -1.36
C GLU A 235 5.79 -4.82 -2.14
N ALA A 236 6.44 -3.69 -1.86
CA ALA A 236 7.70 -3.31 -2.51
C ALA A 236 8.85 -4.29 -2.22
N HIS A 237 8.87 -4.96 -1.07
CA HIS A 237 9.88 -5.97 -0.77
C HIS A 237 9.89 -7.15 -1.76
N PHE A 238 8.74 -7.46 -2.39
CA PHE A 238 8.67 -8.50 -3.40
C PHE A 238 9.50 -8.14 -4.65
N TYR A 239 9.43 -6.90 -5.08
CA TYR A 239 10.21 -6.41 -6.23
C TYR A 239 11.69 -6.22 -5.88
N GLN A 240 11.99 -5.79 -4.64
CA GLN A 240 13.37 -5.75 -4.15
C GLN A 240 14.01 -7.13 -4.17
N LEU A 241 13.25 -8.18 -3.83
CA LEU A 241 13.73 -9.56 -3.90
C LEU A 241 14.13 -9.98 -5.33
N ILE A 242 13.32 -9.60 -6.32
CA ILE A 242 13.64 -9.82 -7.74
C ILE A 242 14.99 -9.17 -8.06
N ARG A 243 15.16 -7.90 -7.69
CA ARG A 243 16.40 -7.16 -7.90
C ARG A 243 17.59 -7.87 -7.27
N GLU A 244 17.52 -8.20 -5.98
CA GLU A 244 18.64 -8.83 -5.25
C GLU A 244 19.10 -10.14 -5.89
N VAL A 245 18.15 -10.99 -6.30
CA VAL A 245 18.48 -12.28 -6.95
C VAL A 245 19.10 -12.05 -8.32
N LEU A 246 18.57 -11.14 -9.12
CA LEU A 246 19.07 -10.86 -10.45
C LEU A 246 20.43 -10.16 -10.42
N VAL A 247 20.63 -9.21 -9.49
CA VAL A 247 21.93 -8.57 -9.28
C VAL A 247 22.98 -9.60 -8.86
N ALA A 248 22.67 -10.51 -7.93
CA ALA A 248 23.58 -11.59 -7.58
C ALA A 248 23.96 -12.48 -8.79
N ASN A 249 23.01 -12.67 -9.72
CA ASN A 249 23.30 -13.38 -10.96
C ASN A 249 24.22 -12.59 -11.91
N LEU A 250 24.07 -11.26 -12.00
CA LEU A 250 24.95 -10.39 -12.79
C LEU A 250 26.41 -10.43 -12.27
N TYR A 251 26.58 -10.54 -10.95
CA TYR A 251 27.89 -10.76 -10.33
C TYR A 251 28.43 -12.21 -10.48
N ASN A 252 27.80 -13.03 -11.33
CA ASN A 252 28.21 -14.42 -11.60
C ASN A 252 28.22 -15.34 -10.37
N HIS A 253 27.43 -15.05 -9.32
CA HIS A 253 27.25 -15.98 -8.22
C HIS A 253 26.58 -17.26 -8.72
N SER A 254 26.87 -18.42 -8.10
CA SER A 254 26.18 -19.67 -8.48
C SER A 254 24.67 -19.54 -8.29
N VAL A 255 23.87 -20.25 -9.11
CA VAL A 255 22.41 -20.17 -9.08
C VAL A 255 21.86 -20.39 -7.65
N ASN A 256 22.42 -21.38 -6.94
CA ASN A 256 22.00 -21.66 -5.56
C ASN A 256 22.30 -20.49 -4.60
N ILE A 257 23.41 -19.78 -4.79
CA ILE A 257 23.75 -18.57 -3.99
C ILE A 257 22.81 -17.43 -4.33
N CYS A 258 22.48 -17.20 -5.62
CA CYS A 258 21.51 -16.17 -6.00
C CYS A 258 20.16 -16.39 -5.30
N ILE A 259 19.68 -17.62 -5.27
CA ILE A 259 18.42 -17.97 -4.62
C ILE A 259 18.50 -17.85 -3.08
N GLU A 260 19.64 -18.21 -2.49
CA GLU A 260 19.84 -18.02 -1.05
C GLU A 260 19.90 -16.54 -0.66
N VAL A 261 20.51 -15.68 -1.49
CA VAL A 261 20.44 -14.21 -1.31
C VAL A 261 18.98 -13.77 -1.30
N GLY A 262 18.16 -14.21 -2.26
CA GLY A 262 16.73 -13.92 -2.27
C GLY A 262 16.04 -14.43 -1.01
N ARG A 263 16.25 -15.68 -0.62
CA ARG A 263 15.63 -16.25 0.58
C ARG A 263 15.97 -15.46 1.84
N GLN A 264 17.22 -15.04 2.02
CA GLN A 264 17.65 -14.26 3.18
C GLN A 264 17.07 -12.84 3.19
N ASN A 265 16.87 -12.23 2.02
CA ASN A 265 16.26 -10.91 1.89
C ASN A 265 14.71 -10.96 1.93
N THR A 266 14.10 -12.12 1.94
CA THR A 266 12.65 -12.26 2.13
C THR A 266 12.27 -11.84 3.57
N PRO A 267 11.22 -11.00 3.74
CA PRO A 267 10.72 -10.63 5.06
C PRO A 267 10.47 -11.85 5.95
N GLY A 268 10.84 -11.78 7.23
CA GLY A 268 10.83 -12.94 8.12
C GLY A 268 9.48 -13.66 8.22
N SER A 269 8.37 -12.91 8.11
CA SER A 269 6.99 -13.46 8.10
C SER A 269 6.65 -14.25 6.84
N HIS A 270 7.38 -14.06 5.73
CA HIS A 270 7.14 -14.68 4.43
C HIS A 270 8.28 -15.57 3.96
N ARG A 271 9.37 -15.62 4.74
CA ARG A 271 10.59 -16.37 4.38
C ARG A 271 10.33 -17.88 4.38
N PRO A 272 10.49 -18.56 3.24
CA PRO A 272 10.43 -20.02 3.20
C PRO A 272 11.57 -20.63 4.02
N SER A 273 11.33 -21.77 4.66
CA SER A 273 12.40 -22.50 5.32
C SER A 273 13.43 -23.01 4.28
N PHE A 274 14.65 -23.28 4.74
CA PHE A 274 15.67 -23.82 3.84
C PHE A 274 15.23 -25.16 3.23
N THR A 275 14.62 -26.02 4.04
CA THR A 275 14.13 -27.34 3.63
C THR A 275 13.01 -27.26 2.62
N ASP A 276 12.00 -26.41 2.85
CA ASP A 276 10.85 -26.26 1.95
C ASP A 276 11.29 -25.75 0.57
N LEU A 277 12.21 -24.77 0.57
CA LEU A 277 12.74 -24.23 -0.69
C LEU A 277 13.62 -25.29 -1.41
N GLU A 278 14.48 -25.98 -0.69
CA GLU A 278 15.33 -27.04 -1.27
C GLU A 278 14.51 -28.16 -1.89
N GLU A 279 13.41 -28.59 -1.26
CA GLU A 279 12.49 -29.58 -1.80
C GLU A 279 11.82 -29.09 -3.08
N ALA A 280 11.29 -27.87 -3.09
CA ALA A 280 10.70 -27.27 -4.28
C ALA A 280 11.70 -27.19 -5.46
N LEU A 281 12.95 -26.78 -5.19
CA LEU A 281 14.00 -26.71 -6.20
C LEU A 281 14.43 -28.11 -6.71
N LYS A 282 14.38 -29.14 -5.86
CA LYS A 282 14.64 -30.52 -6.29
C LYS A 282 13.57 -31.06 -7.24
N GLU A 283 12.29 -30.72 -6.98
CA GLU A 283 11.19 -31.09 -7.89
C GLU A 283 11.35 -30.44 -9.27
N ILE A 284 11.71 -29.17 -9.31
CA ILE A 284 11.97 -28.44 -10.56
C ILE A 284 13.13 -29.08 -11.32
N LYS A 285 14.22 -29.45 -10.62
CA LYS A 285 15.37 -30.12 -11.26
C LYS A 285 14.99 -31.48 -11.86
N LYS A 286 14.09 -32.23 -11.21
CA LYS A 286 13.62 -33.53 -11.71
C LYS A 286 12.67 -33.38 -12.91
N ALA A 287 11.83 -32.35 -12.93
CA ALA A 287 10.89 -32.09 -14.02
C ALA A 287 11.62 -31.62 -15.31
N ALA A 288 12.83 -31.08 -15.19
CA ALA A 288 13.64 -30.55 -16.27
C ALA A 288 14.74 -31.54 -16.76
N ALA A 289 14.87 -32.72 -16.14
CA ALA A 289 15.80 -33.81 -16.52
C ALA A 289 15.08 -34.88 -17.32
#